data_3181f5fd7d28f093d90fdf109e96f8a8
#
_entry.id   3181f5fd7d28f093d90fdf109e96f8a8
#
_cell.length_a   1.000
_cell.length_b   1.000
_cell.length_c   1.000
_cell.angle_alpha   90.00
_cell.angle_beta   90.00
_cell.angle_gamma   90.00
#
_symmetry.space_group_name_H-M   'P 1'
#
loop_
_entity.id
_entity.type
_entity.pdbx_description
1 polymer ?
#
loop_
_entity_poly.entity_id
_entity_poly.type
_entity_poly.pdbx_seq_one_letter_code
_entity_poly.pdbx_strand_id
1 'polypeptide(L)'
;STQVVNFAQGEFLLIGAWVCWAMLVHFGLPFWLGFVLTLAFMFVFGILLQMVVLRPMIGEPIISVIMLTIGLSIFFKAGISWIFGEYVQPFPSVFPRESINIWGLNVQTAYLMSFVISLLIMVGFYAFFKYSRMGLAMRATAFDQQVAASLGISVHRVFALAWAISAVVSAVAGVTIGIVNGVS
;
A
#
# COMPACT_ATOMS: atom_id res chain seq x y z
N SER A 1 -19.99 -10.44 -9.16
CA SER A 1 -18.65 -9.89 -8.87
C SER A 1 -18.82 -8.67 -7.97
N THR A 2 -18.41 -8.77 -6.71
CA THR A 2 -18.35 -7.64 -5.79
C THR A 2 -17.20 -6.73 -6.22
N GLN A 3 -17.50 -5.71 -7.02
CA GLN A 3 -16.57 -4.62 -7.31
C GLN A 3 -16.50 -3.72 -6.06
N VAL A 4 -15.69 -4.13 -5.08
CA VAL A 4 -15.43 -3.30 -3.91
C VAL A 4 -14.39 -2.25 -4.28
N VAL A 5 -14.85 -1.02 -4.51
CA VAL A 5 -13.96 0.13 -4.69
C VAL A 5 -13.43 0.55 -3.32
N ASN A 6 -12.12 0.50 -3.14
CA ASN A 6 -11.49 0.91 -1.90
C ASN A 6 -11.15 2.41 -1.93
N PHE A 7 -12.01 3.24 -1.35
CA PHE A 7 -11.76 4.68 -1.24
C PHE A 7 -10.68 5.02 -0.19
N ALA A 8 -10.37 4.11 0.73
CA ALA A 8 -9.31 4.31 1.71
C ALA A 8 -7.89 4.02 1.17
N GLN A 9 -7.74 3.69 -0.11
CA GLN A 9 -6.43 3.36 -0.68
C GLN A 9 -5.46 4.55 -0.67
N GLY A 10 -5.95 5.77 -0.83
CA GLY A 10 -5.16 6.98 -0.69
C GLY A 10 -4.55 7.14 0.72
N GLU A 11 -5.31 6.78 1.74
CA GLU A 11 -4.87 6.85 3.12
C GLU A 11 -3.83 5.76 3.46
N PHE A 12 -3.88 4.60 2.80
CA PHE A 12 -2.82 3.59 2.94
C PHE A 12 -1.49 4.09 2.41
N LEU A 13 -1.52 4.86 1.33
CA LEU A 13 -0.36 5.54 0.77
C LEU A 13 0.24 6.52 1.80
N LEU A 14 -0.63 7.34 2.40
CA LEU A 14 -0.25 8.31 3.40
C LEU A 14 0.29 7.63 4.67
N ILE A 15 -0.40 6.62 5.20
CA ILE A 15 0.05 5.83 6.36
C ILE A 15 1.43 5.22 6.09
N GLY A 16 1.61 4.60 4.92
CA GLY A 16 2.88 3.99 4.55
C GLY A 16 4.04 4.99 4.50
N ALA A 17 3.82 6.18 3.94
CA ALA A 17 4.80 7.25 3.91
C ALA A 17 5.18 7.74 5.32
N TRP A 18 4.17 7.98 6.18
CA TRP A 18 4.41 8.43 7.55
C TRP A 18 5.06 7.37 8.44
N VAL A 19 4.69 6.11 8.30
CA VAL A 19 5.34 5.01 9.03
C VAL A 19 6.81 4.90 8.64
N CYS A 20 7.12 4.97 7.34
CA CYS A 20 8.49 4.95 6.86
C CYS A 20 9.27 6.17 7.38
N TRP A 21 8.70 7.37 7.30
CA TRP A 21 9.30 8.58 7.84
C TRP A 21 9.60 8.45 9.34
N ALA A 22 8.65 7.95 10.12
CA ALA A 22 8.83 7.74 11.55
C ALA A 22 9.94 6.72 11.85
N MET A 23 10.04 5.63 11.09
CA MET A 23 11.12 4.64 11.24
C MET A 23 12.51 5.25 10.98
N LEU A 24 12.61 6.16 10.00
CA LEU A 24 13.88 6.83 9.69
C LEU A 24 14.22 7.93 10.71
N VAL A 25 13.25 8.76 11.08
CA VAL A 25 13.50 9.98 11.88
C VAL A 25 13.48 9.69 13.37
N HIS A 26 12.47 8.96 13.87
CA HIS A 26 12.36 8.66 15.31
C HIS A 26 13.25 7.51 15.76
N PHE A 27 13.36 6.45 14.96
CA PHE A 27 14.17 5.28 15.31
C PHE A 27 15.59 5.34 14.72
N GLY A 28 15.90 6.30 13.85
CA GLY A 28 17.22 6.47 13.24
C GLY A 28 17.66 5.28 12.40
N LEU A 29 16.72 4.51 11.84
CA LEU A 29 17.03 3.31 11.08
C LEU A 29 17.55 3.65 9.68
N PRO A 30 18.46 2.83 9.12
CA PRO A 30 18.86 2.98 7.73
C PRO A 30 17.65 2.76 6.81
N PHE A 31 17.62 3.47 5.69
CA PHE A 31 16.46 3.48 4.77
C PHE A 31 15.95 2.08 4.42
N TRP A 32 16.84 1.18 4.02
CA TRP A 32 16.44 -0.17 3.60
C TRP A 32 15.75 -0.96 4.71
N LEU A 33 16.24 -0.83 5.95
CA LEU A 33 15.64 -1.49 7.09
C LEU A 33 14.27 -0.85 7.42
N GLY A 34 14.21 0.48 7.48
CA GLY A 34 12.96 1.22 7.70
C GLY A 34 11.92 0.92 6.63
N PHE A 35 12.33 0.83 5.37
CA PHE A 35 11.46 0.49 4.25
C PHE A 35 10.89 -0.93 4.37
N VAL A 36 11.73 -1.94 4.62
CA VAL A 36 11.26 -3.34 4.79
C VAL A 36 10.32 -3.47 5.98
N LEU A 37 10.63 -2.83 7.11
CA LEU A 37 9.77 -2.82 8.29
C LEU A 37 8.43 -2.13 8.02
N THR A 38 8.43 -1.05 7.25
CA THR A 38 7.20 -0.38 6.80
C THR A 38 6.35 -1.31 5.95
N LEU A 39 6.95 -2.04 5.01
CA LEU A 39 6.19 -3.01 4.19
C LEU A 39 5.61 -4.14 5.04
N ALA A 40 6.39 -4.68 6.00
CA ALA A 40 5.91 -5.70 6.93
C ALA A 40 4.76 -5.18 7.80
N PHE A 41 4.88 -3.97 8.34
CA PHE A 41 3.83 -3.31 9.10
C PHE A 41 2.56 -3.14 8.26
N MET A 42 2.67 -2.62 7.06
CA MET A 42 1.54 -2.38 6.17
C MET A 42 0.88 -3.68 5.69
N PHE A 43 1.65 -4.75 5.54
CA PHE A 43 1.11 -6.08 5.25
C PHE A 43 0.21 -6.57 6.38
N VAL A 44 0.69 -6.51 7.62
CA VAL A 44 -0.08 -6.88 8.81
C VAL A 44 -1.28 -5.96 8.99
N PHE A 45 -1.10 -4.65 8.80
CA PHE A 45 -2.16 -3.66 8.88
C PHE A 45 -3.29 -3.93 7.89
N GLY A 46 -2.97 -4.26 6.64
CA GLY A 46 -3.95 -4.63 5.61
C GLY A 46 -4.77 -5.87 5.99
N ILE A 47 -4.10 -6.90 6.55
CA ILE A 47 -4.79 -8.10 7.06
C ILE A 47 -5.72 -7.75 8.22
N LEU A 48 -5.23 -7.03 9.22
CA LEU A 48 -6.01 -6.63 10.39
C LEU A 48 -7.23 -5.80 10.00
N LEU A 49 -7.05 -4.85 9.11
CA LEU A 49 -8.13 -4.01 8.62
C LEU A 49 -9.20 -4.82 7.88
N GLN A 50 -8.78 -5.76 7.05
CA GLN A 50 -9.71 -6.67 6.39
C GLN A 50 -10.47 -7.54 7.42
N MET A 51 -9.78 -8.08 8.42
CA MET A 51 -10.39 -8.96 9.41
C MET A 51 -11.38 -8.22 10.32
N VAL A 52 -11.03 -7.01 10.77
CA VAL A 52 -11.80 -6.25 11.75
C VAL A 52 -12.92 -5.45 11.10
N VAL A 53 -12.64 -4.82 9.97
CA VAL A 53 -13.54 -3.83 9.37
C VAL A 53 -14.32 -4.40 8.19
N LEU A 54 -13.64 -5.12 7.28
CA LEU A 54 -14.27 -5.53 6.03
C LEU A 54 -14.93 -6.90 6.09
N ARG A 55 -14.40 -7.80 6.91
CA ARG A 55 -14.98 -9.14 7.06
C ARG A 55 -16.44 -9.12 7.49
N PRO A 56 -16.89 -8.27 8.44
CA PRO A 56 -18.30 -8.15 8.81
C PRO A 56 -19.19 -7.65 7.67
N MET A 57 -18.61 -6.97 6.67
CA MET A 57 -19.33 -6.38 5.55
C MET A 57 -19.47 -7.33 4.33
N ILE A 58 -18.94 -8.54 4.44
CA ILE A 58 -19.09 -9.55 3.38
C ILE A 58 -20.55 -9.98 3.31
N GLY A 59 -21.21 -9.71 2.17
CA GLY A 59 -22.63 -9.98 1.97
C GLY A 59 -23.53 -8.74 2.08
N GLU A 60 -23.01 -7.62 2.58
CA GLU A 60 -23.73 -6.36 2.64
C GLU A 60 -23.81 -5.68 1.27
N PRO A 61 -24.79 -4.77 1.05
CA PRO A 61 -24.89 -4.00 -0.16
C PRO A 61 -23.61 -3.21 -0.47
N ILE A 62 -23.27 -3.07 -1.73
CA ILE A 62 -22.06 -2.35 -2.20
C ILE A 62 -22.00 -0.92 -1.64
N ILE A 63 -23.16 -0.26 -1.52
CA ILE A 63 -23.26 1.10 -0.97
C ILE A 63 -22.75 1.16 0.48
N SER A 64 -23.08 0.17 1.31
CA SER A 64 -22.62 0.10 2.71
C SER A 64 -21.09 -0.03 2.79
N VAL A 65 -20.49 -0.82 1.91
CA VAL A 65 -19.03 -0.98 1.85
C VAL A 65 -18.36 0.31 1.37
N ILE A 66 -18.93 1.01 0.40
CA ILE A 66 -18.44 2.32 -0.06
C ILE A 66 -18.48 3.34 1.08
N MET A 67 -19.61 3.46 1.78
CA MET A 67 -19.75 4.39 2.91
C MET A 67 -18.76 4.07 4.03
N LEU A 68 -18.54 2.79 4.32
CA LEU A 68 -17.54 2.34 5.29
C LEU A 68 -16.12 2.77 4.89
N THR A 69 -15.72 2.55 3.63
CA THR A 69 -14.38 2.91 3.17
C THR A 69 -14.16 4.41 3.12
N ILE A 70 -15.19 5.21 2.83
CA ILE A 70 -15.13 6.67 2.93
C ILE A 70 -14.98 7.11 4.39
N GLY A 71 -15.78 6.55 5.31
CA GLY A 71 -15.64 6.82 6.75
C GLY A 71 -14.26 6.46 7.28
N LEU A 72 -13.72 5.33 6.82
CA LEU A 72 -12.38 4.87 7.17
C LEU A 72 -11.29 5.81 6.65
N SER A 73 -11.44 6.34 5.44
CA SER A 73 -10.53 7.35 4.87
C SER A 73 -10.50 8.61 5.76
N ILE A 74 -11.66 9.15 6.11
CA ILE A 74 -11.75 10.32 7.00
C ILE A 74 -11.11 10.02 8.37
N PHE A 75 -11.38 8.85 8.94
CA PHE A 75 -10.82 8.42 10.23
C PHE A 75 -9.29 8.36 10.19
N PHE A 76 -8.70 7.74 9.18
CA PHE A 76 -7.24 7.64 9.05
C PHE A 76 -6.60 9.00 8.82
N LYS A 77 -7.19 9.83 7.94
CA LYS A 77 -6.70 11.18 7.69
C LYS A 77 -6.69 12.01 8.97
N ALA A 78 -7.79 12.01 9.72
CA ALA A 78 -7.87 12.72 10.99
C ALA A 78 -6.86 12.17 12.02
N GLY A 79 -6.70 10.84 12.10
CA GLY A 79 -5.73 10.22 13.00
C GLY A 79 -4.28 10.59 12.67
N ILE A 80 -3.92 10.62 11.40
CA ILE A 80 -2.58 11.03 10.96
C ILE A 80 -2.35 12.51 11.27
N SER A 81 -3.29 13.39 10.93
CA SER A 81 -3.20 14.82 11.24
C SER A 81 -3.08 15.08 12.75
N TRP A 82 -3.74 14.29 13.56
CA TRP A 82 -3.66 14.40 15.03
C TRP A 82 -2.31 13.96 15.58
N ILE A 83 -1.70 12.88 15.03
CA ILE A 83 -0.43 12.32 15.52
C ILE A 83 0.77 13.10 14.99
N PHE A 84 0.78 13.44 13.71
CA PHE A 84 1.93 14.02 13.01
C PHE A 84 1.78 15.51 12.68
N GLY A 85 0.57 16.06 12.85
CA GLY A 85 0.27 17.45 12.47
C GLY A 85 -0.07 17.60 10.98
N GLU A 86 -0.36 18.85 10.58
CA GLU A 86 -0.77 19.20 9.21
C GLU A 86 0.39 19.76 8.35
N TYR A 87 1.60 19.80 8.91
CA TYR A 87 2.75 20.38 8.21
C TYR A 87 3.45 19.33 7.34
N VAL A 88 3.80 19.74 6.13
CA VAL A 88 4.65 18.93 5.24
C VAL A 88 6.00 18.72 5.91
N GLN A 89 6.33 17.46 6.19
CA GLN A 89 7.63 17.10 6.72
C GLN A 89 8.56 16.69 5.58
N PRO A 90 9.76 17.27 5.52
CA PRO A 90 10.73 16.83 4.53
C PRO A 90 11.13 15.38 4.79
N PHE A 91 11.07 14.57 3.76
CA PHE A 91 11.58 13.20 3.86
C PHE A 91 13.11 13.25 4.00
N PRO A 92 13.73 12.45 4.88
CA PRO A 92 15.18 12.39 4.99
C PRO A 92 15.82 12.17 3.62
N SER A 93 16.91 12.86 3.33
CA SER A 93 17.65 12.73 2.07
C SER A 93 18.30 11.35 1.99
N VAL A 94 17.54 10.35 1.52
CA VAL A 94 17.98 8.96 1.38
C VAL A 94 18.89 8.78 0.18
N PHE A 95 18.63 9.55 -0.88
CA PHE A 95 19.39 9.52 -2.11
C PHE A 95 20.13 10.83 -2.29
N PRO A 96 21.35 10.79 -2.88
CA PRO A 96 22.08 12.00 -3.23
C PRO A 96 21.19 12.93 -4.08
N ARG A 97 21.14 14.21 -3.73
CA ARG A 97 20.42 15.23 -4.51
C ARG A 97 21.12 15.60 -5.81
N GLU A 98 22.13 14.83 -6.19
CA GLU A 98 22.88 15.03 -7.42
C GLU A 98 21.99 14.69 -8.63
N SER A 99 22.04 15.53 -9.63
CA SER A 99 21.40 15.29 -10.92
C SER A 99 22.35 14.50 -11.81
N ILE A 100 21.86 13.40 -12.37
CA ILE A 100 22.60 12.61 -13.36
C ILE A 100 22.22 13.14 -14.74
N ASN A 101 23.24 13.47 -15.54
CA ASN A 101 23.05 13.90 -16.91
C ASN A 101 22.87 12.65 -17.80
N ILE A 102 21.64 12.42 -18.24
CA ILE A 102 21.31 11.34 -19.17
C ILE A 102 20.90 11.97 -20.51
N TRP A 103 21.74 11.82 -21.52
CA TRP A 103 21.50 12.33 -22.86
C TRP A 103 21.18 13.84 -22.93
N GLY A 104 21.84 14.65 -22.09
CA GLY A 104 21.63 16.09 -22.05
C GLY A 104 20.48 16.57 -21.17
N LEU A 105 19.76 15.64 -20.51
CA LEU A 105 18.72 15.94 -19.53
C LEU A 105 19.25 15.70 -18.12
N ASN A 106 19.15 16.71 -17.27
CA ASN A 106 19.49 16.58 -15.84
C ASN A 106 18.30 15.95 -15.09
N VAL A 107 18.44 14.66 -14.77
CA VAL A 107 17.42 13.90 -14.00
C VAL A 107 17.90 13.76 -12.57
N GLN A 108 17.08 14.18 -11.63
CA GLN A 108 17.39 14.06 -10.21
C GLN A 108 17.38 12.57 -9.81
N THR A 109 18.40 12.11 -9.09
CA THR A 109 18.60 10.71 -8.69
C THR A 109 17.38 10.14 -7.97
N ALA A 110 16.65 10.95 -7.17
CA ALA A 110 15.45 10.54 -6.46
C ALA A 110 14.32 10.03 -7.39
N TYR A 111 14.10 10.71 -8.53
CA TYR A 111 13.08 10.26 -9.52
C TYR A 111 13.47 8.96 -10.19
N LEU A 112 14.75 8.81 -10.51
CA LEU A 112 15.26 7.62 -11.17
C LEU A 112 15.16 6.39 -10.25
N MET A 113 15.53 6.55 -8.98
CA MET A 113 15.39 5.49 -7.98
C MET A 113 13.93 5.15 -7.70
N SER A 114 13.05 6.14 -7.60
CA SER A 114 11.61 5.93 -7.46
C SER A 114 11.03 5.14 -8.63
N PHE A 115 11.47 5.46 -9.85
CA PHE A 115 11.07 4.72 -11.06
C PHE A 115 11.53 3.26 -11.02
N VAL A 116 12.80 3.01 -10.66
CA VAL A 116 13.36 1.66 -10.56
C VAL A 116 12.64 0.84 -9.49
N ILE A 117 12.40 1.40 -8.31
CA ILE A 117 11.66 0.73 -7.23
C ILE A 117 10.24 0.38 -7.69
N SER A 118 9.54 1.31 -8.32
CA SER A 118 8.19 1.08 -8.83
C SER A 118 8.15 0.00 -9.90
N LEU A 119 9.13 -0.02 -10.81
CA LEU A 119 9.25 -1.02 -11.85
C LEU A 119 9.52 -2.41 -11.27
N LEU A 120 10.43 -2.53 -10.30
CA LEU A 120 10.75 -3.79 -9.63
C LEU A 120 9.53 -4.37 -8.92
N ILE A 121 8.76 -3.52 -8.26
CA ILE A 121 7.53 -3.94 -7.58
C ILE A 121 6.47 -4.36 -8.58
N MET A 122 6.29 -3.62 -9.67
CA MET A 122 5.35 -3.99 -10.74
C MET A 122 5.70 -5.36 -11.34
N VAL A 123 6.98 -5.61 -11.62
CA VAL A 123 7.45 -6.92 -12.13
C VAL A 123 7.26 -8.02 -11.09
N GLY A 124 7.57 -7.74 -9.82
CA GLY A 124 7.35 -8.67 -8.71
C GLY A 124 5.88 -9.06 -8.56
N PHE A 125 4.98 -8.08 -8.66
CA PHE A 125 3.53 -8.33 -8.65
C PHE A 125 3.06 -9.16 -9.83
N TYR A 126 3.50 -8.80 -11.03
CA TYR A 126 3.17 -9.57 -12.23
C TYR A 126 3.60 -11.03 -12.07
N ALA A 127 4.82 -11.27 -11.60
CA ALA A 127 5.34 -12.61 -11.36
C ALA A 127 4.53 -13.33 -10.27
N PHE A 128 4.20 -12.64 -9.17
CA PHE A 128 3.38 -13.20 -8.10
C PHE A 128 2.00 -13.64 -8.62
N PHE A 129 1.29 -12.77 -9.31
CA PHE A 129 -0.03 -13.09 -9.85
C PHE A 129 0.00 -14.18 -10.91
N LYS A 130 1.07 -14.25 -11.73
CA LYS A 130 1.18 -15.23 -12.81
C LYS A 130 1.61 -16.62 -12.32
N TYR A 131 2.58 -16.69 -11.41
CA TYR A 131 3.24 -17.94 -11.06
C TYR A 131 2.88 -18.50 -9.68
N SER A 132 2.34 -17.68 -8.76
CA SER A 132 2.01 -18.18 -7.43
C SER A 132 0.67 -18.91 -7.37
N ARG A 133 0.57 -19.93 -6.51
CA ARG A 133 -0.70 -20.63 -6.21
C ARG A 133 -1.74 -19.67 -5.63
N MET A 134 -1.29 -18.67 -4.89
CA MET A 134 -2.15 -17.67 -4.28
C MET A 134 -2.69 -16.68 -5.32
N GLY A 135 -1.87 -16.29 -6.29
CA GLY A 135 -2.30 -15.50 -7.45
C GLY A 135 -3.35 -16.25 -8.28
N LEU A 136 -3.20 -17.58 -8.43
CA LEU A 136 -4.22 -18.41 -9.08
C LEU A 136 -5.53 -18.40 -8.29
N ALA A 137 -5.48 -18.58 -6.96
CA ALA A 137 -6.65 -18.55 -6.10
C ALA A 137 -7.35 -17.18 -6.15
N MET A 138 -6.59 -16.08 -6.18
CA MET A 138 -7.14 -14.72 -6.33
C MET A 138 -7.87 -14.54 -7.67
N ARG A 139 -7.30 -15.01 -8.76
CA ARG A 139 -7.95 -14.94 -10.08
C ARG A 139 -9.22 -15.79 -10.13
N ALA A 140 -9.19 -17.01 -9.57
CA ALA A 140 -10.35 -17.88 -9.49
C ALA A 140 -11.48 -17.23 -8.67
N THR A 141 -11.16 -16.65 -7.52
CA THR A 141 -12.13 -15.95 -6.65
C THR A 141 -12.66 -14.68 -7.32
N ALA A 142 -11.85 -13.97 -8.08
CA ALA A 142 -12.29 -12.78 -8.83
C ALA A 142 -13.27 -13.15 -9.97
N PHE A 143 -13.13 -14.32 -10.55
CA PHE A 143 -14.03 -14.81 -11.60
C PHE A 143 -15.38 -15.23 -11.00
N ASP A 144 -15.38 -16.15 -10.02
CA ASP A 144 -16.58 -16.58 -9.30
C ASP A 144 -16.23 -17.04 -7.88
N GLN A 145 -16.77 -16.33 -6.88
CA GLN A 145 -16.52 -16.61 -5.46
C GLN A 145 -17.18 -17.92 -4.99
N GLN A 146 -18.37 -18.24 -5.52
CA GLN A 146 -19.11 -19.45 -5.11
C GLN A 146 -18.43 -20.70 -5.66
N VAL A 147 -18.03 -20.65 -6.94
CA VAL A 147 -17.29 -21.73 -7.57
C VAL A 147 -15.92 -21.92 -6.92
N ALA A 148 -15.20 -20.84 -6.63
CA ALA A 148 -13.92 -20.91 -5.92
C ALA A 148 -14.06 -21.54 -4.52
N ALA A 149 -15.11 -21.16 -3.78
CA ALA A 149 -15.39 -21.73 -2.46
C ALA A 149 -15.73 -23.22 -2.54
N SER A 150 -16.52 -23.66 -3.53
CA SER A 150 -16.85 -25.08 -3.73
C SER A 150 -15.63 -25.94 -4.12
N LEU A 151 -14.61 -25.34 -4.72
CA LEU A 151 -13.30 -25.96 -5.00
C LEU A 151 -12.35 -25.94 -3.79
N GLY A 152 -12.81 -25.50 -2.61
CA GLY A 152 -12.02 -25.49 -1.36
C GLY A 152 -11.13 -24.26 -1.21
N ILE A 153 -11.26 -23.24 -2.06
CA ILE A 153 -10.51 -21.97 -1.91
C ILE A 153 -11.14 -21.14 -0.80
N SER A 154 -10.34 -20.79 0.20
CA SER A 154 -10.78 -19.92 1.30
C SER A 154 -10.89 -18.48 0.81
N VAL A 155 -12.10 -18.05 0.43
CA VAL A 155 -12.40 -16.70 -0.06
C VAL A 155 -11.94 -15.62 0.94
N HIS A 156 -12.12 -15.84 2.24
CA HIS A 156 -11.69 -14.91 3.28
C HIS A 156 -10.17 -14.68 3.30
N ARG A 157 -9.38 -15.75 3.11
CA ARG A 157 -7.92 -15.63 3.02
C ARG A 157 -7.47 -14.89 1.77
N VAL A 158 -8.18 -15.12 0.67
CA VAL A 158 -7.93 -14.41 -0.59
C VAL A 158 -8.17 -12.91 -0.43
N PHE A 159 -9.28 -12.52 0.20
CA PHE A 159 -9.57 -11.11 0.49
C PHE A 159 -8.54 -10.50 1.44
N ALA A 160 -8.18 -11.18 2.53
CA ALA A 160 -7.18 -10.69 3.47
C ALA A 160 -5.84 -10.42 2.78
N LEU A 161 -5.39 -11.33 1.92
CA LEU A 161 -4.18 -11.15 1.14
C LEU A 161 -4.29 -10.04 0.11
N ALA A 162 -5.43 -9.90 -0.57
CA ALA A 162 -5.64 -8.81 -1.51
C ALA A 162 -5.51 -7.44 -0.85
N TRP A 163 -6.08 -7.28 0.35
CA TRP A 163 -5.97 -6.04 1.13
C TRP A 163 -4.56 -5.83 1.67
N ALA A 164 -3.87 -6.87 2.15
CA ALA A 164 -2.48 -6.80 2.57
C ALA A 164 -1.56 -6.35 1.43
N ILE A 165 -1.74 -6.96 0.26
CA ILE A 165 -0.98 -6.60 -0.95
C ILE A 165 -1.28 -5.16 -1.36
N SER A 166 -2.55 -4.74 -1.38
CA SER A 166 -2.94 -3.36 -1.68
C SER A 166 -2.29 -2.36 -0.72
N ALA A 167 -2.25 -2.66 0.58
CA ALA A 167 -1.61 -1.82 1.58
C ALA A 167 -0.09 -1.71 1.36
N VAL A 168 0.59 -2.81 1.02
CA VAL A 168 2.02 -2.82 0.71
C VAL A 168 2.33 -1.98 -0.54
N VAL A 169 1.57 -2.15 -1.62
CA VAL A 169 1.76 -1.36 -2.85
C VAL A 169 1.52 0.12 -2.61
N SER A 170 0.46 0.44 -1.88
CA SER A 170 0.15 1.83 -1.51
C SER A 170 1.29 2.43 -0.68
N ALA A 171 1.86 1.66 0.27
CA ALA A 171 2.99 2.11 1.07
C ALA A 171 4.23 2.43 0.20
N VAL A 172 4.54 1.57 -0.77
CA VAL A 172 5.65 1.83 -1.69
C VAL A 172 5.40 3.10 -2.48
N ALA A 173 4.20 3.28 -3.03
CA ALA A 173 3.83 4.51 -3.75
C ALA A 173 3.94 5.73 -2.82
N GLY A 174 3.48 5.62 -1.57
CA GLY A 174 3.58 6.66 -0.56
C GLY A 174 5.01 7.05 -0.23
N VAL A 175 5.87 6.07 0.00
CA VAL A 175 7.29 6.30 0.27
C VAL A 175 7.98 6.96 -0.93
N THR A 176 7.73 6.49 -2.15
CA THR A 176 8.32 7.08 -3.35
C THR A 176 7.87 8.52 -3.59
N ILE A 177 6.60 8.82 -3.36
CA ILE A 177 6.08 10.20 -3.42
C ILE A 177 6.66 11.04 -2.29
N GLY A 178 6.75 10.49 -1.08
CA GLY A 178 7.34 11.16 0.08
C GLY A 178 8.80 11.54 -0.10
N ILE A 179 9.60 10.70 -0.75
CA ILE A 179 11.01 10.99 -1.08
C ILE A 179 11.11 12.19 -2.02
N VAL A 180 10.17 12.33 -2.94
CA VAL A 180 10.19 13.39 -3.95
C VAL A 180 9.60 14.69 -3.43
N ASN A 181 8.44 14.64 -2.77
CA ASN A 181 7.62 15.82 -2.42
C ASN A 181 7.58 16.11 -0.91
N GLY A 182 8.10 15.25 -0.07
CA GLY A 182 7.83 15.27 1.37
C GLY A 182 6.54 14.54 1.73
N VAL A 183 6.27 14.44 3.04
CA VAL A 183 5.09 13.76 3.59
C VAL A 183 4.14 14.80 4.18
N SER A 184 2.87 14.79 3.72
CA SER A 184 1.82 15.73 4.19
C SER A 184 0.47 15.03 4.28
#